data_fd6071ca18bf2be858c07f01cf1bb225
#
_entry.id   fd6071ca18bf2be858c07f01cf1bb225
#
_cell.length_a   1.000
_cell.length_b   1.000
_cell.length_c   1.000
_cell.angle_alpha   90.00
_cell.angle_beta   90.00
_cell.angle_gamma   90.00
#
_symmetry.space_group_name_H-M   'P 1'
#
loop_
_entity.id
_entity.type
_entity.pdbx_description
1 polymer ?
#
loop_
_entity_poly.entity_id
_entity_poly.type
_entity_poly.pdbx_seq_one_letter_code
_entity_poly.pdbx_strand_id
1 'polypeptide(L)'
;DSIANCIARGVNVIEQDLNKGLDNFADNSFDTVVMTQALQAMRYPHLVLDEMLRIGSECIITFPNFGSWRTRAYLAFRGRMPVTKQLAYQWYDTPNIHFFTYRDFEALCQERNINVMHRKFIAPQFPDNLLKNLWPNLFTETAVYHLSR
;
A
#
# COMPACT_ATOMS: atom_id res chain seq x y z
N ASP A 1 17.73 10.36 9.66
CA ASP A 1 18.98 9.77 9.13
C ASP A 1 18.81 9.02 7.80
N SER A 2 17.60 8.62 7.41
CA SER A 2 17.33 8.02 6.08
C SER A 2 17.60 9.01 4.94
N ILE A 3 17.23 10.29 5.12
CA ILE A 3 17.44 11.36 4.13
C ILE A 3 18.94 11.58 3.89
N ALA A 4 19.75 11.65 4.96
CA ALA A 4 21.20 11.79 4.85
C ALA A 4 21.83 10.63 4.06
N ASN A 5 21.36 9.40 4.27
CA ASN A 5 21.80 8.23 3.51
C ASN A 5 21.43 8.29 2.02
N CYS A 6 20.26 8.81 1.69
CA CYS A 6 19.85 9.00 0.29
C CYS A 6 20.73 10.06 -0.39
N ILE A 7 20.96 11.20 0.26
CA ILE A 7 21.83 12.27 -0.24
C ILE A 7 23.26 11.75 -0.46
N ALA A 8 23.80 11.00 0.49
CA ALA A 8 25.14 10.41 0.38
C ALA A 8 25.27 9.42 -0.80
N ARG A 9 24.15 8.83 -1.25
CA ARG A 9 24.07 7.94 -2.42
C ARG A 9 23.76 8.68 -3.72
N GLY A 10 23.67 10.01 -3.71
CA GLY A 10 23.36 10.82 -4.89
C GLY A 10 21.89 10.74 -5.32
N VAL A 11 20.98 10.32 -4.44
CA VAL A 11 19.54 10.28 -4.72
C VAL A 11 18.94 11.64 -4.37
N ASN A 12 18.15 12.20 -5.29
CA ASN A 12 17.37 13.41 -5.03
C ASN A 12 16.30 13.11 -3.99
N VAL A 13 16.27 13.87 -2.90
CA VAL A 13 15.34 13.68 -1.78
C VAL A 13 14.67 15.00 -1.44
N ILE A 14 13.35 14.95 -1.25
CA ILE A 14 12.55 16.04 -0.72
C ILE A 14 11.89 15.52 0.57
N GLU A 15 12.07 16.24 1.67
CA GLU A 15 11.35 15.96 2.91
C GLU A 15 9.98 16.64 2.84
N GLN A 16 8.92 15.83 2.84
CA GLN A 16 7.55 16.32 2.76
C GLN A 16 6.58 15.43 3.52
N ASP A 17 5.63 16.06 4.22
CA ASP A 17 4.50 15.37 4.83
C ASP A 17 3.40 15.17 3.79
N LEU A 18 3.24 13.93 3.33
CA LEU A 18 2.24 13.57 2.33
C LEU A 18 0.79 13.83 2.77
N ASN A 19 0.53 13.93 4.09
CA ASN A 19 -0.81 14.26 4.60
C ASN A 19 -1.19 15.73 4.36
N LYS A 20 -0.22 16.57 3.98
CA LYS A 20 -0.44 18.00 3.64
C LYS A 20 -0.62 18.23 2.14
N GLY A 21 -0.67 17.15 1.35
CA GLY A 21 -0.78 17.22 -0.11
C GLY A 21 0.56 17.32 -0.83
N LEU A 22 0.50 17.44 -2.14
CA LEU A 22 1.63 17.51 -3.06
C LEU A 22 1.58 18.77 -3.94
N ASP A 23 1.07 19.89 -3.40
CA ASP A 23 0.84 21.16 -4.12
C ASP A 23 2.11 21.76 -4.74
N ASN A 24 3.28 21.37 -4.24
CA ASN A 24 4.59 21.77 -4.79
C ASN A 24 4.94 21.08 -6.12
N PHE A 25 4.13 20.11 -6.56
CA PHE A 25 4.27 19.44 -7.85
C PHE A 25 3.10 19.80 -8.77
N ALA A 26 3.42 20.14 -10.02
CA ALA A 26 2.41 20.41 -11.03
C ALA A 26 1.67 19.13 -11.47
N ASP A 27 0.49 19.31 -12.05
CA ASP A 27 -0.27 18.21 -12.63
C ASP A 27 0.54 17.52 -13.73
N ASN A 28 0.49 16.19 -13.78
CA ASN A 28 1.19 15.36 -14.79
C ASN A 28 2.70 15.68 -14.89
N SER A 29 3.33 16.03 -13.76
CA SER A 29 4.78 16.31 -13.73
C SER A 29 5.65 15.04 -13.71
N PHE A 30 5.04 13.88 -13.54
CA PHE A 30 5.71 12.57 -13.51
C PHE A 30 4.98 11.57 -14.41
N ASP A 31 5.73 10.67 -15.07
CA ASP A 31 5.15 9.56 -15.81
C ASP A 31 4.55 8.53 -14.84
N THR A 32 5.29 8.16 -13.82
CA THR A 32 4.87 7.17 -12.82
C THR A 32 5.22 7.62 -11.40
N VAL A 33 4.25 7.55 -10.50
CA VAL A 33 4.43 7.79 -9.07
C VAL A 33 4.36 6.46 -8.32
N VAL A 34 5.35 6.18 -7.47
CA VAL A 34 5.45 4.90 -6.76
C VAL A 34 5.34 5.11 -5.25
N MET A 35 4.42 4.39 -4.62
CA MET A 35 4.28 4.33 -3.16
C MET A 35 4.41 2.89 -2.67
N THR A 36 5.42 2.62 -1.86
CA THR A 36 5.66 1.27 -1.34
C THR A 36 5.43 1.21 0.16
N GLN A 37 4.51 0.33 0.59
CA GLN A 37 4.24 0.02 2.01
C GLN A 37 3.99 1.26 2.90
N ALA A 38 3.39 2.34 2.34
CA ALA A 38 3.16 3.58 3.06
C ALA A 38 1.68 3.98 3.14
N LEU A 39 0.82 3.51 2.23
CA LEU A 39 -0.59 3.92 2.16
C LEU A 39 -1.34 3.70 3.49
N GLN A 40 -1.08 2.58 4.18
CA GLN A 40 -1.70 2.24 5.46
C GLN A 40 -1.27 3.16 6.63
N ALA A 41 -0.21 3.94 6.44
CA ALA A 41 0.29 4.91 7.41
C ALA A 41 -0.19 6.34 7.13
N MET A 42 -0.87 6.58 6.02
CA MET A 42 -1.39 7.88 5.66
C MET A 42 -2.67 8.19 6.43
N ARG A 43 -2.84 9.43 6.89
CA ARG A 43 -4.04 9.86 7.63
C ARG A 43 -5.29 9.88 6.74
N TYR A 44 -5.12 10.28 5.49
CA TYR A 44 -6.18 10.37 4.49
C TYR A 44 -5.73 9.67 3.19
N PRO A 45 -5.70 8.32 3.16
CA PRO A 45 -5.14 7.56 2.03
C PRO A 45 -5.84 7.86 0.70
N HIS A 46 -7.14 8.12 0.72
CA HIS A 46 -7.90 8.48 -0.47
C HIS A 46 -7.48 9.82 -1.09
N LEU A 47 -7.13 10.82 -0.26
CA LEU A 47 -6.63 12.11 -0.75
C LEU A 47 -5.20 11.98 -1.30
N VAL A 48 -4.37 11.16 -0.65
CA VAL A 48 -3.01 10.88 -1.14
C VAL A 48 -3.05 10.18 -2.49
N LEU A 49 -3.99 9.24 -2.70
CA LEU A 49 -4.21 8.60 -4.00
C LEU A 49 -4.61 9.60 -5.09
N ASP A 50 -5.54 10.50 -4.79
CA ASP A 50 -5.97 11.54 -5.72
C ASP A 50 -4.81 12.46 -6.12
N GLU A 51 -3.97 12.87 -5.16
CA GLU A 51 -2.78 13.67 -5.40
C GLU A 51 -1.71 12.95 -6.21
N MET A 52 -1.45 11.67 -5.90
CA MET A 52 -0.53 10.85 -6.70
C MET A 52 -0.96 10.76 -8.16
N LEU A 53 -2.27 10.55 -8.40
CA LEU A 53 -2.84 10.49 -9.75
C LEU A 53 -3.06 11.89 -10.39
N ARG A 54 -2.92 12.98 -9.64
CA ARG A 54 -2.86 14.34 -10.17
C ARG A 54 -1.47 14.64 -10.72
N ILE A 55 -0.44 14.33 -9.93
CA ILE A 55 0.96 14.65 -10.30
C ILE A 55 1.58 13.64 -11.25
N GLY A 56 1.05 12.41 -11.30
CA GLY A 56 1.54 11.34 -12.17
C GLY A 56 0.47 10.80 -13.11
N SER A 57 0.87 10.43 -14.32
CA SER A 57 -0.01 9.77 -15.28
C SER A 57 -0.43 8.38 -14.81
N GLU A 58 0.46 7.70 -14.10
CA GLU A 58 0.26 6.36 -13.56
C GLU A 58 0.80 6.26 -12.14
N CYS A 59 0.22 5.35 -11.33
CA CYS A 59 0.68 5.08 -9.98
C CYS A 59 0.92 3.60 -9.75
N ILE A 60 2.02 3.27 -9.05
CA ILE A 60 2.27 1.92 -8.56
C ILE A 60 2.21 1.96 -7.02
N ILE A 61 1.33 1.15 -6.45
CA ILE A 61 1.10 1.12 -5.00
C ILE A 61 1.27 -0.28 -4.47
N THR A 62 1.95 -0.40 -3.34
CA THR A 62 2.04 -1.66 -2.60
C THR A 62 1.60 -1.48 -1.16
N PHE A 63 0.89 -2.48 -0.63
CA PHE A 63 0.46 -2.49 0.77
C PHE A 63 0.28 -3.92 1.31
N PRO A 64 0.36 -4.12 2.64
CA PRO A 64 0.08 -5.40 3.26
C PRO A 64 -1.42 -5.72 3.22
N ASN A 65 -1.78 -6.94 2.85
CA ASN A 65 -3.16 -7.40 2.91
C ASN A 65 -3.50 -7.93 4.31
N PHE A 66 -4.27 -7.15 5.07
CA PHE A 66 -4.71 -7.57 6.41
C PHE A 66 -5.68 -8.77 6.37
N GLY A 67 -6.31 -9.04 5.23
CA GLY A 67 -7.22 -10.17 5.00
C GLY A 67 -6.56 -11.53 4.87
N SER A 68 -5.24 -11.66 4.97
CA SER A 68 -4.52 -12.94 4.83
C SER A 68 -4.96 -13.98 5.88
N TRP A 69 -4.93 -15.26 5.50
CA TRP A 69 -5.37 -16.35 6.36
C TRP A 69 -4.62 -16.40 7.69
N ARG A 70 -3.33 -16.05 7.71
CA ARG A 70 -2.52 -15.99 8.94
C ARG A 70 -3.03 -14.95 9.90
N THR A 71 -3.30 -13.73 9.41
CA THR A 71 -3.88 -12.66 10.20
C THR A 71 -5.22 -13.07 10.77
N ARG A 72 -6.09 -13.65 9.93
CA ARG A 72 -7.42 -14.13 10.35
C ARG A 72 -7.32 -15.25 11.39
N ALA A 73 -6.48 -16.25 11.15
CA ALA A 73 -6.29 -17.36 12.07
C ALA A 73 -5.73 -16.87 13.41
N TYR A 74 -4.74 -15.98 13.38
CA TYR A 74 -4.17 -15.45 14.60
C TYR A 74 -5.21 -14.68 15.43
N LEU A 75 -5.99 -13.81 14.80
CA LEU A 75 -7.09 -13.09 15.46
C LEU A 75 -8.16 -14.06 16.00
N ALA A 76 -8.60 -15.03 15.20
CA ALA A 76 -9.65 -15.96 15.58
C ALA A 76 -9.25 -16.86 16.74
N PHE A 77 -8.02 -17.40 16.73
CA PHE A 77 -7.59 -18.38 17.73
C PHE A 77 -6.90 -17.75 18.95
N ARG A 78 -6.28 -16.59 18.80
CA ARG A 78 -5.55 -15.94 19.90
C ARG A 78 -6.23 -14.69 20.46
N GLY A 79 -7.21 -14.12 19.77
CA GLY A 79 -7.88 -12.88 20.19
C GLY A 79 -6.96 -11.68 20.36
N ARG A 80 -5.83 -11.66 19.66
CA ARG A 80 -4.82 -10.60 19.74
C ARG A 80 -4.42 -10.13 18.35
N MET A 81 -3.99 -8.85 18.25
CA MET A 81 -3.45 -8.32 17.00
C MET A 81 -2.19 -9.09 16.58
N PRO A 82 -2.12 -9.55 15.33
CA PRO A 82 -0.98 -10.32 14.84
C PRO A 82 0.24 -9.42 14.68
N VAL A 83 1.40 -9.92 15.12
CA VAL A 83 2.72 -9.37 14.79
C VAL A 83 3.34 -10.35 13.79
N THR A 84 3.57 -9.89 12.57
CA THR A 84 4.08 -10.68 11.44
C THR A 84 5.21 -9.93 10.75
N LYS A 85 5.86 -10.54 9.75
CA LYS A 85 6.88 -9.81 8.96
C LYS A 85 6.31 -8.57 8.24
N GLN A 86 5.04 -8.60 7.84
CA GLN A 86 4.34 -7.50 7.18
C GLN A 86 3.75 -6.48 8.18
N LEU A 87 3.39 -6.96 9.36
CA LEU A 87 2.88 -6.17 10.48
C LEU A 87 3.87 -6.29 11.64
N ALA A 88 5.06 -5.72 11.47
CA ALA A 88 6.21 -5.94 12.34
C ALA A 88 6.12 -5.24 13.71
N TYR A 89 5.11 -4.40 13.91
CA TYR A 89 4.96 -3.57 15.09
C TYR A 89 3.89 -4.12 16.04
N GLN A 90 3.99 -3.75 17.31
CA GLN A 90 2.92 -3.96 18.28
C GLN A 90 1.76 -2.99 17.98
N TRP A 91 0.57 -3.29 18.48
CA TRP A 91 -0.62 -2.47 18.24
C TRP A 91 -0.50 -1.02 18.77
N TYR A 92 0.40 -0.77 19.73
CA TYR A 92 0.59 0.54 20.37
C TYR A 92 1.77 1.36 19.82
N ASP A 93 2.66 0.77 19.01
CA ASP A 93 3.85 1.45 18.44
C ASP A 93 3.90 1.38 16.91
N THR A 94 2.83 0.91 16.29
CA THR A 94 2.74 0.77 14.83
C THR A 94 2.56 2.13 14.14
N PRO A 95 3.28 2.40 13.05
CA PRO A 95 2.99 3.52 12.18
C PRO A 95 1.72 3.29 11.33
N ASN A 96 1.21 2.06 11.26
CA ASN A 96 0.04 1.72 10.46
C ASN A 96 -1.23 2.19 11.18
N ILE A 97 -1.94 3.13 10.57
CA ILE A 97 -3.19 3.68 11.10
C ILE A 97 -4.39 2.89 10.56
N HIS A 98 -4.28 2.39 9.31
CA HIS A 98 -5.35 1.69 8.64
C HIS A 98 -4.99 0.23 8.39
N PHE A 99 -5.92 -0.66 8.76
CA PHE A 99 -5.87 -2.08 8.47
C PHE A 99 -6.97 -2.41 7.46
N PHE A 100 -6.59 -2.69 6.23
CA PHE A 100 -7.52 -2.97 5.15
C PHE A 100 -7.07 -4.16 4.30
N THR A 101 -8.00 -4.69 3.52
CA THR A 101 -7.75 -5.77 2.58
C THR A 101 -7.63 -5.21 1.16
N TYR A 102 -7.15 -6.02 0.22
CA TYR A 102 -7.15 -5.58 -1.17
C TYR A 102 -8.58 -5.33 -1.70
N ARG A 103 -9.60 -6.01 -1.16
CA ARG A 103 -11.00 -5.76 -1.55
C ARG A 103 -11.49 -4.38 -1.12
N ASP A 104 -11.09 -3.94 0.06
CA ASP A 104 -11.40 -2.58 0.54
C ASP A 104 -10.72 -1.54 -0.35
N PHE A 105 -9.49 -1.82 -0.78
CA PHE A 105 -8.77 -0.96 -1.70
C PHE A 105 -9.42 -0.91 -3.10
N GLU A 106 -9.85 -2.06 -3.64
CA GLU A 106 -10.58 -2.10 -4.92
C GLU A 106 -11.93 -1.37 -4.84
N ALA A 107 -12.64 -1.47 -3.71
CA ALA A 107 -13.86 -0.70 -3.47
C ALA A 107 -13.58 0.82 -3.47
N LEU A 108 -12.51 1.24 -2.82
CA LEU A 108 -12.06 2.65 -2.85
C LEU A 108 -11.72 3.10 -4.27
N CYS A 109 -11.01 2.28 -5.05
CA CYS A 109 -10.72 2.60 -6.46
C CYS A 109 -12.00 2.79 -7.29
N GLN A 110 -13.00 1.92 -7.10
CA GLN A 110 -14.30 2.04 -7.78
C GLN A 110 -15.04 3.32 -7.36
N GLU A 111 -15.10 3.62 -6.06
CA GLU A 111 -15.73 4.82 -5.53
C GLU A 111 -15.09 6.11 -6.08
N ARG A 112 -13.77 6.09 -6.28
CA ARG A 112 -12.99 7.23 -6.78
C ARG A 112 -12.83 7.27 -8.29
N ASN A 113 -13.43 6.32 -9.03
CA ASN A 113 -13.27 6.17 -10.49
C ASN A 113 -11.79 6.03 -10.91
N ILE A 114 -10.99 5.33 -10.09
CA ILE A 114 -9.60 5.01 -10.37
C ILE A 114 -9.56 3.71 -11.17
N ASN A 115 -8.89 3.74 -12.31
CA ASN A 115 -8.74 2.58 -13.16
C ASN A 115 -7.60 1.68 -12.66
N VAL A 116 -7.90 0.40 -12.40
CA VAL A 116 -6.92 -0.61 -12.05
C VAL A 116 -6.41 -1.28 -13.32
N MET A 117 -5.27 -0.83 -13.84
CA MET A 117 -4.66 -1.38 -15.05
C MET A 117 -4.12 -2.80 -14.83
N HIS A 118 -3.35 -2.98 -13.76
CA HIS A 118 -2.77 -4.26 -13.40
C HIS A 118 -2.76 -4.46 -11.90
N ARG A 119 -2.89 -5.71 -11.48
CA ARG A 119 -2.73 -6.13 -10.09
C ARG A 119 -1.88 -7.38 -9.98
N LYS A 120 -1.02 -7.43 -8.97
CA LYS A 120 -0.21 -8.62 -8.65
C LYS A 120 -0.29 -8.91 -7.17
N PHE A 121 -0.53 -10.17 -6.85
CA PHE A 121 -0.62 -10.65 -5.47
C PHE A 121 0.63 -11.43 -5.11
N ILE A 122 1.31 -11.02 -4.04
CA ILE A 122 2.54 -11.64 -3.56
C ILE A 122 2.21 -12.48 -2.34
N ALA A 123 2.53 -13.77 -2.44
CA ALA A 123 2.38 -14.74 -1.38
C ALA A 123 3.65 -15.61 -1.33
N PRO A 124 4.70 -15.21 -0.58
CA PRO A 124 6.00 -15.90 -0.61
C PRO A 124 5.95 -17.38 -0.28
N GLN A 125 4.89 -17.82 0.43
CA GLN A 125 4.72 -19.22 0.85
C GLN A 125 3.88 -20.05 -0.11
N PHE A 126 3.23 -19.40 -1.07
CA PHE A 126 2.40 -20.04 -2.10
C PHE A 126 2.79 -19.49 -3.46
N PRO A 127 4.01 -19.76 -3.95
CA PRO A 127 4.42 -19.32 -5.29
C PRO A 127 3.52 -20.01 -6.33
N ASP A 128 2.89 -19.21 -7.17
CA ASP A 128 2.07 -19.60 -8.34
C ASP A 128 1.10 -20.78 -8.12
N ASN A 129 0.40 -20.78 -7.02
CA ASN A 129 -0.54 -21.82 -6.65
C ASN A 129 -1.97 -21.45 -7.08
N LEU A 130 -2.73 -22.43 -7.56
CA LEU A 130 -4.16 -22.29 -7.93
C LEU A 130 -5.00 -21.68 -6.80
N LEU A 131 -4.70 -21.98 -5.55
CA LEU A 131 -5.37 -21.43 -4.36
C LEU A 131 -5.24 -19.90 -4.26
N LYS A 132 -4.09 -19.33 -4.61
CA LYS A 132 -3.86 -17.88 -4.64
C LYS A 132 -4.77 -17.19 -5.66
N ASN A 133 -5.03 -17.84 -6.78
CA ASN A 133 -5.88 -17.32 -7.85
C ASN A 133 -7.37 -17.45 -7.52
N LEU A 134 -7.78 -18.51 -6.82
CA LEU A 134 -9.17 -18.74 -6.42
C LEU A 134 -9.58 -17.86 -5.22
N TRP A 135 -8.70 -17.71 -4.22
CA TRP A 135 -8.96 -16.92 -3.02
C TRP A 135 -7.83 -15.96 -2.69
N PRO A 136 -7.56 -14.95 -3.55
CA PRO A 136 -6.42 -14.05 -3.38
C PRO A 136 -6.49 -13.30 -2.03
N ASN A 137 -7.67 -12.91 -1.54
CA ASN A 137 -7.80 -12.22 -0.25
C ASN A 137 -7.36 -13.07 0.95
N LEU A 138 -7.40 -14.37 0.83
CA LEU A 138 -7.00 -15.28 1.89
C LEU A 138 -5.51 -15.63 1.83
N PHE A 139 -4.97 -15.84 0.63
CA PHE A 139 -3.62 -16.35 0.44
C PHE A 139 -2.57 -15.30 0.07
N THR A 140 -2.97 -14.03 -0.12
CA THR A 140 -2.06 -12.93 -0.43
C THR A 140 -1.61 -12.21 0.83
N GLU A 141 -0.32 -11.97 0.95
CA GLU A 141 0.28 -11.17 2.04
C GLU A 141 0.52 -9.71 1.63
N THR A 142 0.92 -9.47 0.39
CA THR A 142 1.14 -8.12 -0.15
C THR A 142 0.44 -7.98 -1.48
N ALA A 143 -0.25 -6.88 -1.68
CA ALA A 143 -0.87 -6.51 -2.93
C ALA A 143 -0.05 -5.42 -3.62
N VAL A 144 0.06 -5.50 -4.94
CA VAL A 144 0.69 -4.53 -5.83
C VAL A 144 -0.35 -4.11 -6.85
N TYR A 145 -0.55 -2.83 -7.00
CA TYR A 145 -1.50 -2.25 -7.95
C TYR A 145 -0.81 -1.26 -8.86
N HIS A 146 -1.16 -1.30 -10.14
CA HIS A 146 -0.83 -0.32 -11.14
C HIS A 146 -2.13 0.39 -11.54
N LEU A 147 -2.17 1.68 -11.34
CA LEU A 147 -3.36 2.51 -11.43
C LEU A 147 -3.18 3.63 -12.44
N SER A 148 -4.30 4.04 -13.05
CA SER A 148 -4.40 5.27 -13.84
C SER A 148 -5.71 5.99 -13.53
N ARG A 149 -5.83 7.19 -14.02
CA ARG A 149 -7.10 7.95 -13.95
C ARG A 149 -7.99 7.64 -15.12
#